data_2a069cff9029560d2ce1489486280138
#
_entry.id   2a069cff9029560d2ce1489486280138
#
_cell.length_a   1.000
_cell.length_b   1.000
_cell.length_c   1.000
_cell.angle_alpha   90.00
_cell.angle_beta   90.00
_cell.angle_gamma   90.00
#
_symmetry.space_group_name_H-M   'P 1'
#
loop_
_entity.id
_entity.type
_entity.pdbx_description
1 polymer ?
#
loop_
_entity_poly.entity_id
_entity_poly.type
_entity_poly.pdbx_seq_one_letter_code
_entity_poly.pdbx_strand_id
1 'polypeptide(L)'
;ATIVPVLVGYLMGDVYSASISKANPALFLAMGIFALAFIVLSFVKIPEPHLVTAKKEKEKHSPFSFRHFVLGTLAIFFYVGVEVGIANFANLFMTQSVDKGGLAIDTTVAGTIAGTYWFLMLIGRLTGASLGAKFSSKSMLTFVSSLGILLILLAIFLPLSTTVNMPVFKSDISFGLAEVPIGIMLMILCGLCTSVMWGNIFNLAVEGLGKYTAAASGIFMVMVCGGGVLPLIQ
;
A
#
# COMPACT_ATOMS: atom_id res chain seq x y z
N ALA A 1 -7.13 -4.12 -2.41
CA ALA A 1 -5.79 -4.71 -2.32
C ALA A 1 -5.85 -6.12 -1.72
N THR A 2 -6.58 -6.37 -0.65
CA THR A 2 -6.63 -7.67 0.06
C THR A 2 -7.27 -8.80 -0.76
N ILE A 3 -8.37 -8.52 -1.46
CA ILE A 3 -9.11 -9.52 -2.24
C ILE A 3 -8.40 -9.88 -3.55
N VAL A 4 -7.69 -8.92 -4.16
CA VAL A 4 -7.08 -9.10 -5.48
C VAL A 4 -6.04 -10.22 -5.52
N PRO A 5 -5.07 -10.32 -4.59
CA PRO A 5 -4.13 -11.43 -4.58
C PRO A 5 -4.80 -12.80 -4.44
N VAL A 6 -5.83 -12.88 -3.58
CA VAL A 6 -6.64 -14.10 -3.38
C VAL A 6 -7.35 -14.50 -4.68
N LEU A 7 -8.00 -13.53 -5.32
CA LEU A 7 -8.73 -13.74 -6.57
C LEU A 7 -7.79 -14.14 -7.71
N VAL A 8 -6.63 -13.49 -7.82
CA VAL A 8 -5.61 -13.81 -8.83
C VAL A 8 -5.05 -15.21 -8.58
N GLY A 9 -4.73 -15.56 -7.32
CA GLY A 9 -4.28 -16.90 -6.97
C GLY A 9 -5.32 -17.98 -7.33
N TYR A 10 -6.60 -17.73 -7.09
CA TYR A 10 -7.68 -18.64 -7.47
C TYR A 10 -7.81 -18.81 -8.99
N LEU A 11 -7.72 -17.71 -9.76
CA LEU A 11 -7.90 -17.72 -11.22
C LEU A 11 -6.68 -18.27 -11.97
N MET A 12 -5.49 -18.06 -11.46
CA MET A 12 -4.24 -18.45 -12.13
C MET A 12 -3.68 -19.78 -11.62
N GLY A 13 -4.10 -20.24 -10.45
CA GLY A 13 -3.50 -21.39 -9.77
C GLY A 13 -2.07 -21.07 -9.34
N ASP A 14 -1.12 -21.95 -9.63
CA ASP A 14 0.28 -21.72 -9.31
C ASP A 14 0.88 -20.62 -10.21
N VAL A 15 1.01 -19.42 -9.66
CA VAL A 15 1.38 -18.19 -10.37
C VAL A 15 2.79 -18.26 -10.95
N TYR A 16 3.68 -19.02 -10.33
CA TYR A 16 5.09 -19.10 -10.74
C TYR A 16 5.36 -20.12 -11.86
N SER A 17 4.49 -21.12 -12.01
CA SER A 17 4.53 -22.07 -13.11
C SER A 17 3.57 -21.71 -14.25
N ALA A 18 2.81 -20.61 -14.09
CA ALA A 18 1.78 -20.22 -15.04
C ALA A 18 2.39 -19.59 -16.30
N SER A 19 1.99 -20.10 -17.47
CA SER A 19 2.23 -19.40 -18.73
C SER A 19 1.41 -18.10 -18.79
N ILE A 20 1.84 -17.15 -19.64
CA ILE A 20 1.14 -15.86 -19.84
C ILE A 20 -0.36 -16.08 -20.17
N SER A 21 -0.69 -17.15 -20.88
CA SER A 21 -2.09 -17.50 -21.21
C SER A 21 -2.96 -17.81 -19.97
N LYS A 22 -2.38 -18.28 -18.89
CA LYS A 22 -3.11 -18.52 -17.62
C LYS A 22 -3.45 -17.21 -16.88
N ALA A 23 -2.79 -16.09 -17.21
CA ALA A 23 -3.13 -14.78 -16.70
C ALA A 23 -4.38 -14.15 -17.35
N ASN A 24 -4.79 -14.66 -18.54
CA ASN A 24 -5.89 -14.10 -19.29
C ASN A 24 -7.21 -13.97 -18.48
N PRO A 25 -7.66 -14.94 -17.68
CA PRO A 25 -8.90 -14.79 -16.90
C PRO A 25 -8.83 -13.62 -15.92
N ALA A 26 -7.69 -13.41 -15.26
CA ALA A 26 -7.51 -12.27 -14.35
C ALA A 26 -7.49 -10.93 -15.10
N LEU A 27 -6.86 -10.89 -16.29
CA LEU A 27 -6.84 -9.70 -17.15
C LEU A 27 -8.25 -9.40 -17.71
N PHE A 28 -9.00 -10.39 -18.16
CA PHE A 28 -10.38 -10.20 -18.63
C PHE A 28 -11.30 -9.72 -17.50
N LEU A 29 -11.12 -10.23 -16.28
CA LEU A 29 -11.86 -9.75 -15.13
C LEU A 29 -11.54 -8.28 -14.86
N ALA A 30 -10.27 -7.89 -14.87
CA ALA A 30 -9.85 -6.50 -14.70
C ALA A 30 -10.44 -5.59 -15.78
N MET A 31 -10.39 -6.02 -17.06
CA MET A 31 -11.01 -5.30 -18.16
C MET A 31 -12.52 -5.15 -17.98
N GLY A 32 -13.20 -6.21 -17.52
CA GLY A 32 -14.64 -6.17 -17.23
C GLY A 32 -14.98 -5.17 -16.13
N ILE A 33 -14.19 -5.09 -15.07
CA ILE A 33 -14.36 -4.10 -13.98
C ILE A 33 -14.16 -2.67 -14.52
N PHE A 34 -13.13 -2.41 -15.34
CA PHE A 34 -12.93 -1.10 -15.94
C PHE A 34 -14.06 -0.72 -16.90
N ALA A 35 -14.54 -1.67 -17.73
CA ALA A 35 -15.67 -1.44 -18.61
C ALA A 35 -16.95 -1.13 -17.83
N LEU A 36 -17.21 -1.86 -16.75
CA LEU A 36 -18.33 -1.61 -15.86
C LEU A 36 -18.23 -0.21 -15.21
N ALA A 37 -17.05 0.15 -14.70
CA ALA A 37 -16.82 1.45 -14.13
C ALA A 37 -17.04 2.57 -15.15
N PHE A 38 -16.55 2.41 -16.38
CA PHE A 38 -16.79 3.36 -17.50
C PHE A 38 -18.29 3.52 -17.79
N ILE A 39 -19.03 2.41 -17.90
CA ILE A 39 -20.47 2.41 -18.14
C ILE A 39 -21.18 3.17 -17.01
N VAL A 40 -20.91 2.80 -15.74
CA VAL A 40 -21.53 3.46 -14.59
C VAL A 40 -21.26 4.96 -14.59
N LEU A 41 -19.99 5.36 -14.78
CA LEU A 41 -19.60 6.77 -14.81
C LEU A 41 -20.22 7.54 -15.97
N SER A 42 -20.50 6.88 -17.10
CA SER A 42 -21.18 7.49 -18.26
C SER A 42 -22.65 7.85 -17.97
N PHE A 43 -23.30 7.12 -17.08
CA PHE A 43 -24.70 7.37 -16.70
C PHE A 43 -24.84 8.25 -15.44
N VAL A 44 -23.82 8.34 -14.61
CA VAL A 44 -23.85 9.14 -13.39
C VAL A 44 -23.39 10.55 -13.72
N LYS A 45 -24.29 11.55 -13.56
CA LYS A 45 -23.90 12.96 -13.58
C LYS A 45 -23.18 13.29 -12.28
N ILE A 46 -21.86 13.31 -12.32
CA ILE A 46 -21.04 13.80 -11.22
C ILE A 46 -21.09 15.32 -11.27
N PRO A 47 -21.69 16.03 -10.29
CA PRO A 47 -21.65 17.46 -10.26
C PRO A 47 -20.19 17.91 -10.13
N GLU A 48 -19.67 18.60 -11.12
CA GLU A 48 -18.36 19.24 -11.05
C GLU A 48 -18.49 20.51 -10.22
N PRO A 49 -18.01 20.53 -8.96
CA PRO A 49 -18.34 21.62 -8.06
C PRO A 49 -17.79 22.98 -8.48
N HIS A 50 -16.86 23.10 -9.39
CA HIS A 50 -16.18 24.36 -9.72
C HIS A 50 -15.53 24.39 -11.11
N LEU A 51 -16.19 23.96 -12.18
CA LEU A 51 -15.95 24.55 -13.49
C LEU A 51 -16.68 25.92 -13.62
N VAL A 52 -16.87 26.62 -12.50
CA VAL A 52 -17.15 28.03 -12.56
C VAL A 52 -15.88 28.67 -13.10
N THR A 53 -15.96 29.12 -14.35
CA THR A 53 -15.19 30.14 -15.01
C THR A 53 -14.27 30.90 -14.03
N ALA A 54 -13.28 30.24 -13.49
CA ALA A 54 -12.15 30.92 -12.92
C ALA A 54 -11.48 31.58 -14.15
N LYS A 55 -11.80 32.85 -14.43
CA LYS A 55 -10.91 33.75 -15.16
C LYS A 55 -9.53 33.35 -14.64
N LYS A 56 -8.63 32.92 -15.54
CA LYS A 56 -7.23 32.67 -15.25
C LYS A 56 -6.60 33.98 -14.77
N GLU A 57 -6.94 34.43 -13.58
CA GLU A 57 -6.07 35.34 -12.85
C GLU A 57 -4.76 34.59 -12.69
N LYS A 58 -3.68 35.18 -13.21
CA LYS A 58 -2.33 34.63 -13.02
C LYS A 58 -2.14 34.47 -11.52
N GLU A 59 -2.29 33.24 -11.05
CA GLU A 59 -2.12 32.93 -9.64
C GLU A 59 -0.69 33.28 -9.25
N LYS A 60 -0.56 34.18 -8.26
CA LYS A 60 0.75 34.69 -7.79
C LYS A 60 1.59 33.62 -7.11
N HIS A 61 0.99 32.49 -6.67
CA HIS A 61 1.64 31.43 -5.96
C HIS A 61 1.28 30.07 -6.57
N SER A 62 2.22 29.14 -6.50
CA SER A 62 2.04 27.73 -6.83
C SER A 62 1.85 26.92 -5.54
N PRO A 63 1.22 25.73 -5.56
CA PRO A 63 1.23 24.80 -4.42
C PRO A 63 2.62 24.55 -3.85
N PHE A 64 3.65 24.54 -4.68
CA PHE A 64 5.05 24.40 -4.27
C PHE A 64 5.60 25.56 -3.42
N SER A 65 4.91 26.69 -3.33
CA SER A 65 5.27 27.77 -2.43
C SER A 65 5.04 27.41 -0.94
N PHE A 66 4.28 26.36 -0.68
CA PHE A 66 3.96 25.90 0.66
C PHE A 66 4.89 24.76 1.07
N ARG A 67 5.77 25.00 2.06
CA ARG A 67 6.78 24.04 2.49
C ARG A 67 6.18 22.69 2.94
N HIS A 68 5.05 22.71 3.66
CA HIS A 68 4.40 21.49 4.12
C HIS A 68 3.87 20.64 2.96
N PHE A 69 3.41 21.28 1.87
CA PHE A 69 3.00 20.58 0.66
C PHE A 69 4.20 19.88 -0.03
N VAL A 70 5.32 20.57 -0.18
CA VAL A 70 6.55 19.98 -0.77
C VAL A 70 7.03 18.80 0.06
N LEU A 71 7.07 18.93 1.38
CA LEU A 71 7.44 17.83 2.27
C LEU A 71 6.42 16.67 2.21
N GLY A 72 5.14 16.98 2.11
CA GLY A 72 4.08 15.98 1.97
C GLY A 72 4.16 15.20 0.65
N THR A 73 4.49 15.86 -0.47
CA THR A 73 4.69 15.19 -1.76
C THR A 73 5.92 14.28 -1.77
N LEU A 74 7.00 14.68 -1.11
CA LEU A 74 8.16 13.82 -0.91
C LEU A 74 7.82 12.66 0.03
N ALA A 75 7.10 12.93 1.11
CA ALA A 75 6.70 11.90 2.07
C ALA A 75 5.82 10.83 1.43
N ILE A 76 4.84 11.21 0.58
CA ILE A 76 3.98 10.21 -0.10
C ILE A 76 4.78 9.37 -1.08
N PHE A 77 5.75 9.95 -1.81
CA PHE A 77 6.61 9.22 -2.73
C PHE A 77 7.37 8.10 -2.02
N PHE A 78 8.05 8.43 -0.92
CA PHE A 78 8.78 7.44 -0.12
C PHE A 78 7.84 6.47 0.60
N TYR A 79 6.72 6.96 1.13
CA TYR A 79 5.75 6.11 1.82
C TYR A 79 5.20 5.01 0.90
N VAL A 80 4.74 5.35 -0.32
CA VAL A 80 4.18 4.35 -1.23
C VAL A 80 5.26 3.34 -1.67
N GLY A 81 6.50 3.81 -1.83
CA GLY A 81 7.64 2.92 -2.07
C GLY A 81 7.88 1.94 -0.92
N VAL A 82 7.82 2.40 0.33
CA VAL A 82 7.95 1.54 1.52
C VAL A 82 6.76 0.58 1.64
N GLU A 83 5.53 1.07 1.43
CA GLU A 83 4.31 0.26 1.49
C GLU A 83 4.38 -0.95 0.54
N VAL A 84 4.74 -0.70 -0.72
CA VAL A 84 4.86 -1.75 -1.73
C VAL A 84 6.14 -2.56 -1.51
N GLY A 85 7.23 -1.88 -1.17
CA GLY A 85 8.55 -2.48 -0.97
C GLY A 85 8.57 -3.52 0.14
N ILE A 86 7.96 -3.28 1.29
CA ILE A 86 7.92 -4.26 2.40
C ILE A 86 7.26 -5.57 1.95
N ALA A 87 6.09 -5.49 1.31
CA ALA A 87 5.37 -6.68 0.87
C ALA A 87 6.15 -7.46 -0.22
N ASN A 88 6.72 -6.75 -1.19
CA ASN A 88 7.53 -7.36 -2.25
C ASN A 88 8.82 -7.97 -1.70
N PHE A 89 9.54 -7.24 -0.85
CA PHE A 89 10.76 -7.74 -0.24
C PHE A 89 10.51 -8.98 0.60
N ALA A 90 9.48 -8.95 1.46
CA ALA A 90 9.11 -10.11 2.27
C ALA A 90 8.82 -11.33 1.40
N ASN A 91 8.06 -11.17 0.32
CA ASN A 91 7.73 -12.27 -0.60
C ASN A 91 8.99 -12.79 -1.32
N LEU A 92 9.82 -11.90 -1.88
CA LEU A 92 11.07 -12.28 -2.55
C LEU A 92 12.03 -12.98 -1.59
N PHE A 93 12.21 -12.44 -0.40
CA PHE A 93 13.11 -13.04 0.60
C PHE A 93 12.66 -14.43 1.02
N MET A 94 11.35 -14.64 1.18
CA MET A 94 10.80 -15.97 1.50
C MET A 94 10.97 -16.99 0.37
N THR A 95 10.78 -16.55 -0.89
CA THR A 95 10.76 -17.46 -2.06
C THR A 95 12.12 -17.70 -2.68
N GLN A 96 13.07 -16.79 -2.49
CA GLN A 96 14.46 -16.95 -2.98
C GLN A 96 15.11 -18.18 -2.40
N SER A 97 15.97 -18.81 -3.21
CA SER A 97 16.76 -19.98 -2.79
C SER A 97 17.81 -19.61 -1.72
N VAL A 98 18.15 -20.57 -0.87
CA VAL A 98 19.08 -20.38 0.26
C VAL A 98 20.47 -19.94 -0.21
N ASP A 99 20.94 -20.41 -1.37
CA ASP A 99 22.21 -19.98 -1.99
C ASP A 99 22.25 -18.51 -2.35
N LYS A 100 21.08 -17.88 -2.53
CA LYS A 100 20.91 -16.44 -2.76
C LYS A 100 20.52 -15.65 -1.51
N GLY A 101 20.60 -16.30 -0.33
CA GLY A 101 20.29 -15.67 0.94
C GLY A 101 18.80 -15.66 1.32
N GLY A 102 17.94 -16.34 0.55
CA GLY A 102 16.51 -16.47 0.85
C GLY A 102 16.18 -17.65 1.76
N LEU A 103 14.90 -17.91 1.97
CA LEU A 103 14.39 -18.96 2.85
C LEU A 103 13.89 -20.21 2.09
N ALA A 104 13.80 -20.17 0.77
CA ALA A 104 13.26 -21.23 -0.10
C ALA A 104 11.87 -21.74 0.34
N ILE A 105 11.04 -20.88 0.90
CA ILE A 105 9.66 -21.19 1.28
C ILE A 105 8.81 -21.34 0.02
N ASP A 106 7.89 -22.28 0.04
CA ASP A 106 6.93 -22.49 -1.04
C ASP A 106 6.20 -21.18 -1.41
N THR A 107 6.05 -20.93 -2.70
CA THR A 107 5.50 -19.69 -3.25
C THR A 107 4.06 -19.42 -2.81
N THR A 108 3.27 -20.49 -2.64
CA THR A 108 1.88 -20.38 -2.17
C THR A 108 1.83 -19.92 -0.71
N VAL A 109 2.71 -20.48 0.12
CA VAL A 109 2.84 -20.11 1.53
C VAL A 109 3.35 -18.67 1.65
N ALA A 110 4.40 -18.33 0.91
CA ALA A 110 4.95 -16.97 0.91
C ALA A 110 3.92 -15.92 0.43
N GLY A 111 3.15 -16.24 -0.61
CA GLY A 111 2.05 -15.40 -1.08
C GLY A 111 0.95 -15.21 -0.04
N THR A 112 0.62 -16.25 0.72
CA THR A 112 -0.35 -16.18 1.82
C THR A 112 0.16 -15.27 2.95
N ILE A 113 1.44 -15.37 3.30
CA ILE A 113 2.07 -14.53 4.31
C ILE A 113 2.10 -13.06 3.85
N ALA A 114 2.52 -12.80 2.61
CA ALA A 114 2.50 -11.45 2.03
C ALA A 114 1.06 -10.90 1.90
N GLY A 115 0.08 -11.75 1.59
CA GLY A 115 -1.34 -11.41 1.57
C GLY A 115 -1.84 -10.94 2.94
N THR A 116 -1.29 -11.48 4.03
CA THR A 116 -1.62 -11.08 5.40
C THR A 116 -1.21 -9.63 5.69
N TYR A 117 -0.12 -9.13 5.09
CA TYR A 117 0.26 -7.72 5.16
C TYR A 117 -0.89 -6.79 4.68
N TRP A 118 -1.47 -7.12 3.52
CA TRP A 118 -2.58 -6.34 2.96
C TRP A 118 -3.86 -6.47 3.78
N PHE A 119 -4.08 -7.64 4.39
CA PHE A 119 -5.20 -7.85 5.30
C PHE A 119 -5.06 -7.01 6.57
N LEU A 120 -3.88 -6.99 7.19
CA LEU A 120 -3.59 -6.12 8.33
C LEU A 120 -3.73 -4.63 7.98
N MET A 121 -3.35 -4.25 6.76
CA MET A 121 -3.56 -2.89 6.27
C MET A 121 -5.06 -2.55 6.17
N LEU A 122 -5.91 -3.48 5.75
CA LEU A 122 -7.36 -3.29 5.75
C LEU A 122 -7.89 -3.03 7.17
N ILE A 123 -7.50 -3.89 8.12
CA ILE A 123 -7.87 -3.72 9.53
C ILE A 123 -7.39 -2.36 10.06
N GLY A 124 -6.14 -2.00 9.79
CA GLY A 124 -5.57 -0.75 10.23
C GLY A 124 -6.28 0.48 9.62
N ARG A 125 -6.75 0.41 8.37
CA ARG A 125 -7.55 1.49 7.75
C ARG A 125 -8.91 1.65 8.42
N LEU A 126 -9.59 0.55 8.72
CA LEU A 126 -10.89 0.58 9.40
C LEU A 126 -10.76 1.15 10.83
N THR A 127 -9.79 0.67 11.59
CA THR A 127 -9.52 1.16 12.96
C THR A 127 -8.98 2.60 12.94
N GLY A 128 -8.11 2.92 12.00
CA GLY A 128 -7.54 4.25 11.80
C GLY A 128 -8.59 5.31 11.50
N ALA A 129 -9.64 4.98 10.75
CA ALA A 129 -10.76 5.89 10.50
C ALA A 129 -11.46 6.30 11.81
N SER A 130 -11.66 5.34 12.73
CA SER A 130 -12.26 5.61 14.04
C SER A 130 -11.32 6.40 14.97
N LEU A 131 -10.02 6.14 14.90
CA LEU A 131 -9.00 6.84 15.69
C LEU A 131 -8.76 8.27 15.18
N GLY A 132 -8.89 8.51 13.88
CA GLY A 132 -8.71 9.82 13.27
C GLY A 132 -9.69 10.89 13.78
N ALA A 133 -10.82 10.48 14.34
CA ALA A 133 -11.75 11.39 15.03
C ALA A 133 -11.22 11.89 16.39
N LYS A 134 -10.26 11.18 17.01
CA LYS A 134 -9.75 11.45 18.36
C LYS A 134 -8.33 12.02 18.36
N PHE A 135 -7.54 11.72 17.35
CA PHE A 135 -6.13 12.08 17.28
C PHE A 135 -5.81 12.93 16.06
N SER A 136 -4.89 13.87 16.18
CA SER A 136 -4.44 14.68 15.04
C SER A 136 -3.65 13.83 14.04
N SER A 137 -3.73 14.18 12.74
CA SER A 137 -2.96 13.51 11.68
C SER A 137 -1.45 13.48 11.96
N LYS A 138 -0.92 14.55 12.54
CA LYS A 138 0.49 14.63 12.94
C LYS A 138 0.85 13.61 14.03
N SER A 139 0.04 13.52 15.08
CA SER A 139 0.27 12.57 16.18
C SER A 139 0.19 11.13 15.71
N MET A 140 -0.84 10.80 14.92
CA MET A 140 -1.01 9.47 14.35
C MET A 140 0.18 9.11 13.44
N LEU A 141 0.57 10.00 12.54
CA LEU A 141 1.69 9.77 11.62
C LEU A 141 3.01 9.57 12.39
N THR A 142 3.28 10.40 13.39
CA THR A 142 4.49 10.25 14.21
C THR A 142 4.51 8.91 14.94
N PHE A 143 3.40 8.52 15.56
CA PHE A 143 3.32 7.25 16.29
C PHE A 143 3.52 6.04 15.36
N VAL A 144 2.78 5.95 14.25
CA VAL A 144 2.88 4.79 13.36
C VAL A 144 4.22 4.73 12.63
N SER A 145 4.83 5.87 12.30
CA SER A 145 6.17 5.91 11.70
C SER A 145 7.24 5.44 12.69
N SER A 146 7.17 5.89 13.95
CA SER A 146 8.12 5.46 14.99
C SER A 146 7.97 3.96 15.26
N LEU A 147 6.74 3.46 15.34
CA LEU A 147 6.48 2.03 15.54
C LEU A 147 6.96 1.21 14.33
N GLY A 148 6.70 1.66 13.10
CA GLY A 148 7.17 0.99 11.89
C GLY A 148 8.69 0.92 11.82
N ILE A 149 9.40 1.99 12.15
CA ILE A 149 10.87 2.01 12.24
C ILE A 149 11.35 0.99 13.28
N LEU A 150 10.73 0.96 14.45
CA LEU A 150 11.08 0.00 15.50
C LEU A 150 10.88 -1.46 15.03
N LEU A 151 9.76 -1.76 14.39
CA LEU A 151 9.46 -3.10 13.87
C LEU A 151 10.50 -3.54 12.81
N ILE A 152 10.86 -2.65 11.88
CA ILE A 152 11.87 -2.95 10.86
C ILE A 152 13.26 -3.14 11.49
N LEU A 153 13.66 -2.28 12.42
CA LEU A 153 14.94 -2.44 13.12
C LEU A 153 14.99 -3.78 13.87
N LEU A 154 13.94 -4.13 14.58
CA LEU A 154 13.86 -5.44 15.23
C LEU A 154 13.92 -6.60 14.22
N ALA A 155 13.25 -6.46 13.06
CA ALA A 155 13.30 -7.47 12.01
C ALA A 155 14.72 -7.69 11.45
N ILE A 156 15.52 -6.61 11.37
CA ILE A 156 16.91 -6.68 10.87
C ILE A 156 17.85 -7.33 11.90
N PHE A 157 17.68 -7.01 13.18
CA PHE A 157 18.63 -7.46 14.21
C PHE A 157 18.29 -8.80 14.84
N LEU A 158 17.04 -9.28 14.70
CA LEU A 158 16.66 -10.58 15.25
C LEU A 158 17.15 -11.74 14.37
N PRO A 159 17.62 -12.84 14.98
CA PRO A 159 18.14 -13.98 14.22
C PRO A 159 17.01 -14.69 13.46
N LEU A 160 17.30 -15.11 12.23
CA LEU A 160 16.38 -15.86 11.38
C LEU A 160 16.03 -17.25 11.94
N SER A 161 16.83 -17.76 12.85
CA SER A 161 16.60 -19.06 13.52
C SER A 161 15.43 -19.03 14.51
N THR A 162 14.99 -17.84 14.93
CA THR A 162 13.84 -17.70 15.83
C THR A 162 12.56 -17.70 15.00
N THR A 163 11.83 -18.81 15.03
CA THR A 163 10.55 -18.96 14.32
C THR A 163 9.36 -18.76 15.25
N VAL A 164 8.25 -18.31 14.68
CA VAL A 164 6.97 -18.11 15.37
C VAL A 164 5.83 -18.60 14.49
N ASN A 165 4.77 -19.09 15.12
CA ASN A 165 3.53 -19.41 14.43
C ASN A 165 2.70 -18.12 14.26
N MET A 166 2.69 -17.59 13.06
CA MET A 166 1.95 -16.37 12.71
C MET A 166 0.58 -16.72 12.13
N PRO A 167 -0.51 -16.07 12.59
CA PRO A 167 -1.79 -16.17 11.92
C PRO A 167 -1.68 -15.59 10.51
N VAL A 168 -2.13 -16.34 9.51
CA VAL A 168 -2.11 -15.93 8.10
C VAL A 168 -3.50 -16.01 7.50
N PHE A 169 -3.78 -15.10 6.57
CA PHE A 169 -5.01 -15.08 5.78
C PHE A 169 -4.78 -15.86 4.49
N LYS A 170 -5.44 -17.02 4.39
CA LYS A 170 -5.28 -17.95 3.28
C LYS A 170 -6.12 -17.55 2.05
N SER A 171 -5.74 -18.10 0.90
CA SER A 171 -6.45 -17.87 -0.37
C SER A 171 -7.88 -18.44 -0.39
N ASP A 172 -8.21 -19.38 0.46
CA ASP A 172 -9.56 -19.92 0.67
C ASP A 172 -10.43 -19.07 1.60
N ILE A 173 -10.00 -17.85 1.94
CA ILE A 173 -10.67 -16.91 2.85
C ILE A 173 -10.74 -17.45 4.30
N SER A 174 -9.91 -18.41 4.65
CA SER A 174 -9.75 -18.94 6.01
C SER A 174 -8.53 -18.34 6.71
N PHE A 175 -8.49 -18.51 8.03
CA PHE A 175 -7.29 -18.22 8.82
C PHE A 175 -6.55 -19.51 9.09
N GLY A 176 -5.23 -19.44 9.04
CA GLY A 176 -4.35 -20.55 9.40
C GLY A 176 -3.16 -20.06 10.19
N LEU A 177 -2.27 -20.98 10.52
CA LEU A 177 -0.97 -20.67 11.12
C LEU A 177 0.12 -21.04 10.12
N ALA A 178 1.12 -20.17 9.99
CA ALA A 178 2.34 -20.45 9.25
C ALA A 178 3.53 -20.20 10.17
N GLU A 179 4.46 -21.14 10.18
CA GLU A 179 5.73 -20.98 10.89
C GLU A 179 6.66 -20.11 10.04
N VAL A 180 7.08 -18.99 10.59
CA VAL A 180 7.93 -18.00 9.91
C VAL A 180 8.99 -17.47 10.84
N PRO A 181 10.16 -17.01 10.34
CA PRO A 181 11.09 -16.23 11.13
C PRO A 181 10.41 -14.99 11.73
N ILE A 182 10.74 -14.68 12.97
CA ILE A 182 10.14 -13.55 13.70
C ILE A 182 10.32 -12.22 12.93
N GLY A 183 11.43 -12.05 12.21
CA GLY A 183 11.67 -10.87 11.36
C GLY A 183 10.61 -10.69 10.28
N ILE A 184 10.18 -11.79 9.64
CA ILE A 184 9.10 -11.76 8.65
C ILE A 184 7.78 -11.34 9.29
N MET A 185 7.43 -11.90 10.46
CA MET A 185 6.22 -11.49 11.18
C MET A 185 6.23 -9.99 11.50
N LEU A 186 7.37 -9.46 11.95
CA LEU A 186 7.51 -8.01 12.24
C LEU A 186 7.35 -7.15 11.00
N MET A 187 7.88 -7.58 9.84
CA MET A 187 7.68 -6.90 8.56
C MET A 187 6.19 -6.91 8.16
N ILE A 188 5.51 -8.02 8.32
CA ILE A 188 4.08 -8.14 8.01
C ILE A 188 3.24 -7.25 8.94
N LEU A 189 3.60 -7.15 10.22
CA LEU A 189 2.94 -6.24 11.17
C LEU A 189 3.06 -4.76 10.78
N CYS A 190 4.09 -4.37 10.01
CA CYS A 190 4.17 -3.02 9.45
C CYS A 190 2.96 -2.63 8.59
N GLY A 191 2.18 -3.59 8.09
CA GLY A 191 0.92 -3.34 7.40
C GLY A 191 -0.09 -2.53 8.24
N LEU A 192 -0.10 -2.72 9.55
CA LEU A 192 -0.91 -1.89 10.47
C LEU A 192 -0.38 -0.44 10.52
N CYS A 193 0.94 -0.26 10.55
CA CYS A 193 1.55 1.07 10.60
C CYS A 193 1.32 1.84 9.30
N THR A 194 1.56 1.20 8.15
CA THR A 194 1.39 1.83 6.82
C THR A 194 -0.07 2.14 6.51
N SER A 195 -1.02 1.45 7.11
CA SER A 195 -2.44 1.54 6.82
C SER A 195 -3.04 2.95 6.91
N VAL A 196 -2.61 3.74 7.88
CA VAL A 196 -3.14 5.08 8.17
C VAL A 196 -2.24 6.21 7.66
N MET A 197 -1.03 5.88 7.18
CA MET A 197 -0.04 6.89 6.80
C MET A 197 -0.49 7.71 5.59
N TRP A 198 -1.05 7.06 4.56
CA TRP A 198 -1.47 7.74 3.34
C TRP A 198 -2.42 8.91 3.60
N GLY A 199 -3.52 8.66 4.33
CA GLY A 199 -4.52 9.68 4.64
C GLY A 199 -3.95 10.81 5.50
N ASN A 200 -3.11 10.47 6.49
CA ASN A 200 -2.50 11.47 7.37
C ASN A 200 -1.47 12.34 6.62
N ILE A 201 -0.66 11.76 5.73
CA ILE A 201 0.28 12.52 4.90
C ILE A 201 -0.50 13.45 3.97
N PHE A 202 -1.57 12.96 3.32
CA PHE A 202 -2.41 13.77 2.46
C PHE A 202 -3.03 14.94 3.21
N ASN A 203 -3.67 14.68 4.35
CA ASN A 203 -4.28 15.73 5.16
C ASN A 203 -3.30 16.83 5.54
N LEU A 204 -2.10 16.46 6.01
CA LEU A 204 -1.04 17.41 6.35
C LEU A 204 -0.49 18.16 5.13
N ALA A 205 -0.42 17.50 3.97
CA ALA A 205 0.08 18.11 2.74
C ALA A 205 -0.86 19.19 2.19
N VAL A 206 -2.18 18.98 2.29
CA VAL A 206 -3.18 19.90 1.70
C VAL A 206 -3.76 20.90 2.71
N GLU A 207 -3.38 20.80 3.99
CA GLU A 207 -3.88 21.67 5.04
C GLU A 207 -3.59 23.14 4.72
N GLY A 208 -4.63 23.99 4.79
CA GLY A 208 -4.48 25.44 4.59
C GLY A 208 -4.22 25.90 3.16
N LEU A 209 -4.21 25.03 2.15
CA LEU A 209 -3.96 25.40 0.76
C LEU A 209 -5.13 26.14 0.10
N GLY A 210 -6.34 26.05 0.64
CA GLY A 210 -7.52 26.76 0.14
C GLY A 210 -7.75 26.50 -1.34
N LYS A 211 -7.72 27.55 -2.16
CA LYS A 211 -7.95 27.47 -3.63
C LYS A 211 -6.91 26.61 -4.38
N TYR A 212 -5.75 26.38 -3.82
CA TYR A 212 -4.70 25.56 -4.44
C TYR A 212 -4.87 24.06 -4.19
N THR A 213 -5.82 23.65 -3.34
CA THR A 213 -6.02 22.25 -2.95
C THR A 213 -6.25 21.32 -4.15
N ALA A 214 -7.02 21.75 -5.13
CA ALA A 214 -7.31 20.93 -6.33
C ALA A 214 -6.03 20.62 -7.12
N ALA A 215 -5.23 21.65 -7.42
CA ALA A 215 -3.96 21.48 -8.13
C ALA A 215 -2.94 20.67 -7.29
N ALA A 216 -2.89 20.95 -5.98
CA ALA A 216 -2.05 20.23 -5.03
C ALA A 216 -2.40 18.74 -4.97
N SER A 217 -3.68 18.39 -4.92
CA SER A 217 -4.14 17.00 -4.92
C SER A 217 -3.72 16.25 -6.20
N GLY A 218 -3.79 16.89 -7.36
CA GLY A 218 -3.32 16.33 -8.63
C GLY A 218 -1.81 16.02 -8.59
N ILE A 219 -1.00 16.99 -8.16
CA ILE A 219 0.45 16.82 -8.01
C ILE A 219 0.77 15.71 -6.99
N PHE A 220 0.08 15.71 -5.86
CA PHE A 220 0.24 14.69 -4.84
C PHE A 220 0.00 13.27 -5.38
N MET A 221 -1.03 13.09 -6.23
CA MET A 221 -1.33 11.81 -6.86
C MET A 221 -0.24 11.35 -7.84
N VAL A 222 0.42 12.28 -8.55
CA VAL A 222 1.57 11.94 -9.39
C VAL A 222 2.71 11.33 -8.57
N MET A 223 2.94 11.83 -7.34
CA MET A 223 4.01 11.35 -6.48
C MET A 223 3.79 9.94 -5.91
N VAL A 224 2.59 9.37 -6.05
CA VAL A 224 2.30 7.95 -5.77
C VAL A 224 3.13 7.00 -6.67
N CYS A 225 3.70 7.51 -7.77
CA CYS A 225 4.64 6.75 -8.62
C CYS A 225 5.85 6.18 -7.86
N GLY A 226 6.13 6.67 -6.64
CA GLY A 226 7.15 6.10 -5.75
C GLY A 226 7.00 4.59 -5.52
N GLY A 227 5.75 4.08 -5.52
CA GLY A 227 5.48 2.64 -5.44
C GLY A 227 5.90 1.81 -6.65
N GLY A 228 6.12 2.44 -7.81
CA GLY A 228 6.70 1.79 -8.98
C GLY A 228 8.21 2.00 -9.11
N VAL A 229 8.71 3.14 -8.63
CA VAL A 229 10.13 3.51 -8.79
C VAL A 229 11.02 2.89 -7.72
N LEU A 230 10.63 3.00 -6.43
CA LEU A 230 11.50 2.55 -5.33
C LEU A 230 11.69 1.02 -5.29
N PRO A 231 10.69 0.16 -5.54
CA PRO A 231 10.90 -1.27 -5.59
C PRO A 231 11.83 -1.75 -6.71
N LEU A 232 12.06 -0.93 -7.75
CA LEU A 232 13.04 -1.25 -8.80
C LEU A 232 14.49 -1.07 -8.34
N ILE A 233 14.71 -0.32 -7.27
CA ILE A 233 16.02 -0.05 -6.68
C ILE A 233 16.34 -1.05 -5.56
N GLN A 234 15.32 -1.73 -5.05
CA GLN A 234 15.36 -2.71 -3.97
C GLN A 234 15.86 -4.08 -4.43
#